data_ef432a80d40bb18c20bab80ed2926215
#
_entry.id   ef432a80d40bb18c20bab80ed2926215
#
_cell.length_a   1.000
_cell.length_b   1.000
_cell.length_c   1.000
_cell.angle_alpha   90.00
_cell.angle_beta   90.00
_cell.angle_gamma   90.00
#
_symmetry.space_group_name_H-M   'P 1'
#
loop_
_entity.id
_entity.type
_entity.pdbx_description
1 polymer ?
#
loop_
_entity_poly.entity_id
_entity_poly.type
_entity_poly.pdbx_seq_one_letter_code
_entity_poly.pdbx_strand_id
1 'polypeptide(L)'
;MKKLVKSAVVFASLVFIGTSATMITEKASAASIDPVQKVDGQATYIPKGVRDGTATEEHDGFEDGTNSVLQQVPLLRATTGYPDVNAYIKSNKFSTAKIEKQLKSQFPKFNYRNGYGKPEGIVIHETANNSSTITGEINYMSTNYNNAFVHAFVDKSRIIQIHPTENGVWGAGQYANARFIQVELVRSKTFDEFARSINNYAYYAAYLLDQYNLPVDSAHSDGKGTVWSHDAVTRYLGGTTHTDPVAYFNQWGYNFNNFVSLINEKYKAIQVNYEKIEYDKAITAYSRVKTATGNSVWTKPNKTEGAKLVNPLSSYSGKNLRIIREAKTSGGTIWYQFSVGGKTIGWVDSKALNTFYTPSMEKTITGTRYVLPSKQTVHYYGLPVEDSAIDRGPLSKFNGQALTLQREATIEGQLWYRVKDLGWVKAA
;
A
#
# COMPACT_ATOMS: atom_id res chain seq x y z
N MET A 1 47.48 -57.06 4.63
CA MET A 1 46.63 -57.33 3.44
C MET A 1 45.18 -57.02 3.73
N LYS A 2 44.68 -56.13 3.00
CA LYS A 2 43.25 -56.05 2.60
C LYS A 2 42.25 -56.05 3.74
N LYS A 3 41.51 -55.06 3.87
CA LYS A 3 40.48 -54.47 3.09
C LYS A 3 39.79 -53.43 3.95
N LEU A 4 40.04 -52.31 3.68
CA LEU A 4 39.35 -51.24 4.35
C LEU A 4 39.12 -50.12 3.39
N VAL A 5 38.16 -50.27 2.61
CA VAL A 5 37.73 -49.18 1.76
C VAL A 5 36.30 -49.39 1.36
N LYS A 6 35.41 -49.54 2.26
CA LYS A 6 34.03 -49.69 1.80
C LYS A 6 32.96 -48.97 2.56
N SER A 7 33.33 -48.23 3.52
CA SER A 7 32.29 -47.63 4.34
C SER A 7 31.97 -46.18 4.05
N ALA A 8 32.71 -45.58 3.20
CA ALA A 8 32.55 -44.13 2.99
C ALA A 8 31.52 -43.74 1.91
N VAL A 9 31.14 -44.71 1.11
CA VAL A 9 30.32 -44.38 -0.05
C VAL A 9 28.80 -44.42 0.22
N VAL A 10 28.44 -45.07 1.30
CA VAL A 10 27.02 -45.30 1.57
C VAL A 10 26.35 -44.06 2.22
N PHE A 11 27.11 -43.16 2.75
CA PHE A 11 26.53 -42.04 3.48
C PHE A 11 26.12 -40.83 2.64
N ALA A 12 26.68 -40.71 1.48
CA ALA A 12 26.34 -39.58 0.64
C ALA A 12 24.91 -39.68 0.05
N SER A 13 24.41 -40.86 -0.08
CA SER A 13 23.07 -41.06 -0.65
C SER A 13 21.90 -40.85 0.32
N LEU A 14 22.19 -40.87 1.60
CA LEU A 14 21.13 -40.71 2.61
C LEU A 14 20.81 -39.25 2.96
N VAL A 15 21.74 -38.38 2.73
CA VAL A 15 21.53 -36.97 2.98
C VAL A 15 20.60 -36.35 1.95
N PHE A 16 20.50 -36.95 0.80
CA PHE A 16 19.61 -36.47 -0.25
C PHE A 16 18.13 -36.72 -0.02
N ILE A 17 17.78 -37.57 0.89
CA ILE A 17 16.37 -37.85 1.17
C ILE A 17 15.74 -36.73 1.99
N GLY A 18 16.53 -36.02 2.77
CA GLY A 18 16.01 -34.91 3.56
C GLY A 18 15.68 -33.67 2.75
N THR A 19 16.34 -33.48 1.62
CA THR A 19 16.09 -32.30 0.79
C THR A 19 14.88 -32.45 -0.12
N SER A 20 14.52 -33.66 -0.41
CA SER A 20 13.33 -33.93 -1.23
C SER A 20 12.01 -33.61 -0.50
N ALA A 21 12.01 -33.72 0.79
CA ALA A 21 10.82 -33.40 1.57
C ALA A 21 10.51 -31.90 1.59
N THR A 22 11.52 -31.08 1.55
CA THR A 22 11.37 -29.63 1.53
C THR A 22 10.82 -29.14 0.20
N MET A 23 11.21 -29.79 -0.87
CA MET A 23 10.68 -29.44 -2.20
C MET A 23 9.24 -29.85 -2.41
N ILE A 24 8.78 -30.85 -1.68
CA ILE A 24 7.38 -31.29 -1.78
C ILE A 24 6.44 -30.29 -1.10
N THR A 25 6.88 -29.66 -0.03
CA THR A 25 6.09 -28.65 0.68
C THR A 25 6.00 -27.33 -0.10
N GLU A 26 7.05 -26.94 -0.78
CA GLU A 26 7.00 -25.75 -1.63
C GLU A 26 6.08 -25.96 -2.86
N LYS A 27 6.08 -27.14 -3.42
CA LYS A 27 5.15 -27.47 -4.51
C LYS A 27 3.69 -27.50 -4.04
N ALA A 28 3.43 -27.94 -2.85
CA ALA A 28 2.07 -27.95 -2.31
C ALA A 28 1.56 -26.53 -2.02
N SER A 29 2.44 -25.65 -1.58
CA SER A 29 2.09 -24.24 -1.38
C SER A 29 1.82 -23.50 -2.69
N ALA A 30 2.56 -23.82 -3.73
CA ALA A 30 2.33 -23.25 -5.07
C ALA A 30 1.05 -23.78 -5.73
N ALA A 31 0.59 -24.94 -5.35
CA ALA A 31 -0.65 -25.53 -5.91
C ALA A 31 -1.93 -24.88 -5.37
N SER A 32 -1.85 -24.01 -4.39
CA SER A 32 -3.01 -23.26 -3.87
C SER A 32 -3.34 -22.00 -4.69
N ILE A 33 -2.50 -21.67 -5.64
CA ILE A 33 -2.68 -20.53 -6.55
C ILE A 33 -2.91 -21.14 -7.94
N ASP A 34 -4.12 -21.00 -8.46
CA ASP A 34 -4.43 -21.43 -9.82
C ASP A 34 -3.89 -20.40 -10.82
N PRO A 35 -2.78 -20.67 -11.52
CA PRO A 35 -2.34 -19.77 -12.58
C PRO A 35 -3.31 -19.89 -13.74
N VAL A 36 -3.98 -18.80 -14.07
CA VAL A 36 -4.95 -18.77 -15.18
C VAL A 36 -4.21 -18.85 -16.50
N GLN A 37 -3.16 -18.07 -16.65
CA GLN A 37 -2.34 -18.04 -17.87
C GLN A 37 -0.96 -17.42 -17.59
N LYS A 38 -0.06 -17.44 -18.56
CA LYS A 38 1.22 -16.74 -18.50
C LYS A 38 1.23 -15.55 -19.43
N VAL A 39 1.70 -14.41 -18.91
CA VAL A 39 1.98 -13.22 -19.70
C VAL A 39 3.44 -12.84 -19.42
N ASP A 40 4.24 -12.67 -20.47
CA ASP A 40 5.68 -12.40 -20.36
C ASP A 40 6.43 -13.43 -19.47
N GLY A 41 6.02 -14.70 -19.55
CA GLY A 41 6.59 -15.77 -18.75
C GLY A 41 6.15 -15.83 -17.29
N GLN A 42 5.38 -14.86 -16.81
CA GLN A 42 4.85 -14.82 -15.44
C GLN A 42 3.41 -15.32 -15.37
N ALA A 43 3.12 -16.10 -14.34
CA ALA A 43 1.76 -16.57 -14.11
C ALA A 43 0.87 -15.43 -13.59
N THR A 44 -0.29 -15.27 -14.21
CA THR A 44 -1.40 -14.49 -13.66
C THR A 44 -2.36 -15.44 -12.96
N TYR A 45 -2.99 -15.00 -11.90
CA TYR A 45 -3.96 -15.81 -11.18
C TYR A 45 -5.04 -14.96 -10.53
N ILE A 46 -6.19 -15.58 -10.30
CA ILE A 46 -7.26 -15.05 -9.47
C ILE A 46 -7.54 -16.08 -8.39
N PRO A 47 -7.66 -15.72 -7.11
CA PRO A 47 -7.90 -16.65 -6.02
C PRO A 47 -9.17 -17.50 -6.27
N LYS A 48 -9.12 -18.77 -5.85
CA LYS A 48 -10.27 -19.67 -5.95
C LYS A 48 -11.46 -19.10 -5.17
N GLY A 49 -12.62 -19.11 -5.79
CA GLY A 49 -13.85 -18.57 -5.22
C GLY A 49 -14.10 -17.09 -5.50
N VAL A 50 -13.15 -16.41 -6.14
CA VAL A 50 -13.34 -15.08 -6.71
C VAL A 50 -13.60 -15.23 -8.20
N ARG A 51 -14.42 -14.39 -8.78
CA ARG A 51 -14.62 -14.39 -10.23
C ARG A 51 -13.30 -14.10 -10.91
N ASP A 52 -12.92 -14.91 -11.88
CA ASP A 52 -11.59 -14.88 -12.50
C ASP A 52 -11.48 -13.89 -13.66
N GLY A 53 -12.52 -13.14 -13.96
CA GLY A 53 -12.54 -12.20 -15.08
C GLY A 53 -12.39 -12.84 -16.45
N THR A 54 -12.27 -14.18 -16.49
CA THR A 54 -12.20 -14.88 -17.77
C THR A 54 -13.56 -15.12 -18.35
N ALA A 55 -14.52 -15.07 -17.50
CA ALA A 55 -15.85 -15.54 -17.85
C ALA A 55 -16.63 -14.54 -18.64
N THR A 56 -16.05 -13.45 -18.96
CA THR A 56 -16.77 -12.53 -19.77
C THR A 56 -15.84 -11.46 -20.16
N GLU A 57 -15.99 -11.17 -21.30
CA GLU A 57 -15.91 -9.82 -21.72
C GLU A 57 -16.58 -9.04 -20.63
N GLU A 58 -15.80 -8.34 -19.89
CA GLU A 58 -16.32 -7.47 -18.94
C GLU A 58 -17.06 -6.38 -19.63
N HIS A 59 -18.32 -6.43 -19.37
CA HIS A 59 -19.16 -5.30 -19.66
C HIS A 59 -18.95 -4.36 -18.50
N ASP A 60 -18.33 -3.25 -18.70
CA ASP A 60 -18.38 -2.10 -17.80
C ASP A 60 -19.81 -1.58 -17.64
N GLY A 61 -20.76 -2.37 -18.06
CA GLY A 61 -22.18 -2.17 -17.83
C GLY A 61 -22.86 -1.26 -18.84
N PHE A 62 -22.12 -0.70 -19.76
CA PHE A 62 -22.64 0.24 -20.75
C PHE A 62 -21.97 0.01 -22.10
N GLU A 63 -22.47 -0.99 -22.84
CA GLU A 63 -22.13 -1.07 -24.26
C GLU A 63 -22.89 -0.01 -25.03
N ASP A 64 -22.19 0.82 -25.77
CA ASP A 64 -22.77 1.70 -26.76
C ASP A 64 -22.97 1.03 -28.13
N GLY A 65 -23.05 -0.25 -28.21
CA GLY A 65 -23.40 -0.98 -29.45
C GLY A 65 -22.47 -0.75 -30.64
N THR A 66 -21.34 -0.10 -30.48
CA THR A 66 -20.36 0.13 -31.54
C THR A 66 -19.24 -0.91 -31.45
N ASN A 67 -19.53 -2.12 -31.81
CA ASN A 67 -18.53 -3.10 -32.21
C ASN A 67 -17.80 -2.58 -33.45
N SER A 68 -16.88 -1.65 -33.28
CA SER A 68 -16.04 -1.21 -34.38
C SER A 68 -14.88 -2.19 -34.53
N VAL A 69 -15.06 -3.05 -35.51
CA VAL A 69 -13.96 -3.77 -36.16
C VAL A 69 -12.73 -2.88 -36.22
N LEU A 70 -11.62 -3.42 -35.70
CA LEU A 70 -10.27 -2.82 -35.74
C LEU A 70 -9.95 -2.27 -37.14
N GLN A 71 -10.33 -1.05 -37.44
CA GLN A 71 -9.70 -0.29 -38.49
C GLN A 71 -8.53 0.45 -37.87
N GLN A 72 -7.33 0.08 -38.29
CA GLN A 72 -6.16 0.95 -38.16
C GLN A 72 -6.50 2.27 -38.82
N VAL A 73 -7.00 3.22 -38.04
CA VAL A 73 -7.18 4.59 -38.52
C VAL A 73 -5.80 5.22 -38.46
N PRO A 74 -5.24 5.69 -39.60
CA PRO A 74 -4.04 6.50 -39.57
C PRO A 74 -4.29 7.67 -38.62
N LEU A 75 -3.25 8.08 -37.90
CA LEU A 75 -3.26 9.29 -37.06
C LEU A 75 -3.50 10.54 -37.93
N LEU A 76 -4.70 10.69 -38.44
CA LEU A 76 -5.20 11.94 -38.96
C LEU A 76 -5.48 12.83 -37.75
N ARG A 77 -4.68 13.85 -37.58
CA ARG A 77 -4.98 14.98 -36.73
C ARG A 77 -6.37 15.46 -37.07
N ALA A 78 -7.38 14.96 -36.38
CA ALA A 78 -8.71 15.46 -36.51
C ALA A 78 -8.69 16.90 -36.01
N THR A 79 -8.86 17.85 -36.95
CA THR A 79 -9.13 19.26 -36.64
C THR A 79 -10.55 19.32 -36.07
N THR A 80 -10.72 18.94 -34.80
CA THR A 80 -12.02 18.93 -34.13
C THR A 80 -12.54 20.34 -33.83
N GLY A 81 -11.77 21.39 -34.13
CA GLY A 81 -12.09 22.76 -33.76
C GLY A 81 -11.92 23.07 -32.25
N TYR A 82 -11.54 22.08 -31.44
CA TYR A 82 -11.28 22.28 -30.02
C TYR A 82 -9.81 22.75 -29.79
N PRO A 83 -9.57 23.56 -28.73
CA PRO A 83 -8.22 23.90 -28.30
C PRO A 83 -7.45 22.67 -27.84
N ASP A 84 -6.11 22.77 -27.75
CA ASP A 84 -5.30 21.76 -27.04
C ASP A 84 -5.75 21.65 -25.58
N VAL A 85 -6.13 20.44 -25.15
CA VAL A 85 -6.73 20.20 -23.82
C VAL A 85 -5.77 20.54 -22.70
N ASN A 86 -4.48 20.16 -22.83
CA ASN A 86 -3.49 20.41 -21.78
C ASN A 86 -3.20 21.90 -21.64
N ALA A 87 -3.08 22.60 -22.77
CA ALA A 87 -2.92 24.05 -22.78
C ALA A 87 -4.17 24.77 -22.21
N TYR A 88 -5.38 24.30 -22.51
CA TYR A 88 -6.60 24.84 -21.97
C TYR A 88 -6.69 24.66 -20.46
N ILE A 89 -6.38 23.47 -19.94
CA ILE A 89 -6.29 23.20 -18.49
C ILE A 89 -5.33 24.18 -17.81
N LYS A 90 -4.16 24.36 -18.39
CA LYS A 90 -3.11 25.22 -17.84
C LYS A 90 -3.47 26.69 -17.85
N SER A 91 -3.98 27.21 -18.97
CA SER A 91 -4.38 28.62 -19.11
C SER A 91 -5.53 29.00 -18.18
N ASN A 92 -6.47 28.07 -17.94
CA ASN A 92 -7.59 28.27 -17.03
C ASN A 92 -7.25 27.96 -15.57
N LYS A 93 -6.02 27.48 -15.27
CA LYS A 93 -5.55 27.17 -13.91
C LYS A 93 -6.50 26.25 -13.14
N PHE A 94 -7.02 25.21 -13.79
CA PHE A 94 -7.98 24.32 -13.15
C PHE A 94 -7.38 23.67 -11.90
N SER A 95 -8.07 23.82 -10.78
CA SER A 95 -7.79 23.05 -9.58
C SER A 95 -8.23 21.60 -9.77
N THR A 96 -7.66 20.69 -9.02
CA THR A 96 -8.07 19.28 -8.97
C THR A 96 -9.08 19.05 -7.84
N ALA A 97 -9.97 18.09 -8.05
CA ALA A 97 -10.92 17.66 -7.02
C ALA A 97 -10.18 16.92 -5.89
N LYS A 98 -10.79 16.94 -4.71
CA LYS A 98 -10.34 16.10 -3.59
C LYS A 98 -10.69 14.64 -3.87
N ILE A 99 -9.81 13.72 -3.42
CA ILE A 99 -10.07 12.29 -3.49
C ILE A 99 -11.03 11.93 -2.35
N GLU A 100 -12.23 11.49 -2.72
CA GLU A 100 -13.25 11.00 -1.81
C GLU A 100 -13.15 9.47 -1.71
N LYS A 101 -13.22 8.92 -0.50
CA LYS A 101 -13.27 7.47 -0.29
C LYS A 101 -14.68 7.06 0.10
N GLN A 102 -15.36 6.36 -0.79
CA GLN A 102 -16.71 5.81 -0.60
C GLN A 102 -16.72 4.30 -0.80
N LEU A 103 -15.83 3.61 -0.08
CA LEU A 103 -15.55 2.18 -0.25
C LEU A 103 -16.82 1.33 -0.10
N LYS A 104 -17.04 0.42 -1.04
CA LYS A 104 -18.16 -0.52 -1.06
C LYS A 104 -17.77 -1.81 -0.36
N SER A 105 -18.42 -2.11 0.76
CA SER A 105 -18.12 -3.29 1.58
C SER A 105 -18.47 -4.61 0.91
N GLN A 106 -19.41 -4.61 -0.03
CA GLN A 106 -19.84 -5.79 -0.78
C GLN A 106 -18.84 -6.24 -1.86
N PHE A 107 -17.89 -5.38 -2.25
CA PHE A 107 -16.92 -5.76 -3.26
C PHE A 107 -15.92 -6.76 -2.69
N PRO A 108 -15.66 -7.88 -3.38
CA PRO A 108 -14.71 -8.88 -2.93
C PRO A 108 -13.28 -8.32 -2.95
N LYS A 109 -12.48 -8.81 -2.00
CA LYS A 109 -11.08 -8.41 -1.86
C LYS A 109 -10.18 -9.58 -2.19
N PHE A 110 -9.29 -9.41 -3.14
CA PHE A 110 -8.28 -10.39 -3.49
C PHE A 110 -6.94 -9.70 -3.79
N ASN A 111 -5.86 -10.45 -3.68
CA ASN A 111 -4.53 -9.89 -3.89
C ASN A 111 -4.19 -9.82 -5.37
N TYR A 112 -3.40 -8.83 -5.75
CA TYR A 112 -2.72 -8.85 -7.05
C TYR A 112 -1.76 -10.04 -7.16
N ARG A 113 -1.36 -10.41 -8.38
CA ARG A 113 -0.48 -11.54 -8.65
C ARG A 113 0.89 -11.46 -7.95
N ASN A 114 1.33 -10.27 -7.58
CA ASN A 114 2.56 -10.05 -6.83
C ASN A 114 2.41 -10.36 -5.32
N GLY A 115 1.22 -10.78 -4.87
CA GLY A 115 0.96 -11.35 -3.57
C GLY A 115 0.87 -10.37 -2.40
N TYR A 116 1.03 -9.05 -2.59
CA TYR A 116 1.11 -8.10 -1.47
C TYR A 116 0.31 -6.81 -1.67
N GLY A 117 -0.77 -6.84 -2.45
CA GLY A 117 -1.56 -5.64 -2.71
C GLY A 117 -0.78 -4.54 -3.42
N LYS A 118 0.15 -4.93 -4.28
CA LYS A 118 1.00 -4.01 -5.05
C LYS A 118 0.64 -4.07 -6.52
N PRO A 119 -0.09 -3.10 -7.03
CA PRO A 119 -0.37 -3.02 -8.46
C PRO A 119 0.91 -2.76 -9.26
N GLU A 120 0.88 -3.17 -10.54
CA GLU A 120 1.97 -2.97 -11.49
C GLU A 120 1.77 -1.73 -12.36
N GLY A 121 0.61 -1.10 -12.28
CA GLY A 121 0.24 0.08 -13.05
C GLY A 121 -1.24 0.40 -12.92
N ILE A 122 -1.75 1.20 -13.86
CA ILE A 122 -3.13 1.67 -13.91
C ILE A 122 -3.69 1.43 -15.31
N VAL A 123 -4.92 0.92 -15.42
CA VAL A 123 -5.71 0.93 -16.65
C VAL A 123 -6.67 2.11 -16.62
N ILE A 124 -6.68 2.84 -17.71
CA ILE A 124 -7.47 4.03 -17.96
C ILE A 124 -8.70 3.62 -18.78
N HIS A 125 -9.88 3.80 -18.19
CA HIS A 125 -11.18 3.50 -18.77
C HIS A 125 -12.03 4.75 -19.00
N GLU A 126 -13.15 4.59 -19.67
CA GLU A 126 -14.26 5.54 -19.70
C GLU A 126 -15.59 4.79 -19.79
N THR A 127 -16.64 5.37 -19.22
CA THR A 127 -17.91 4.66 -18.93
C THR A 127 -18.78 4.33 -20.14
N ALA A 128 -18.38 4.64 -21.34
CA ALA A 128 -19.16 4.47 -22.57
C ALA A 128 -20.61 4.99 -22.52
N ASN A 129 -20.95 5.80 -21.52
CA ASN A 129 -22.30 6.28 -21.24
C ASN A 129 -22.41 7.81 -21.30
N ASN A 130 -23.09 8.33 -22.33
CA ASN A 130 -23.25 9.77 -22.54
C ASN A 130 -24.27 10.43 -21.61
N SER A 131 -25.08 9.65 -20.90
CA SER A 131 -26.25 10.15 -20.16
C SER A 131 -26.12 10.05 -18.65
N SER A 132 -25.14 9.30 -18.15
CA SER A 132 -25.01 9.02 -16.73
C SER A 132 -24.22 10.10 -15.98
N THR A 133 -24.23 9.96 -14.67
CA THR A 133 -23.47 10.78 -13.73
C THR A 133 -22.56 9.87 -12.91
N ILE A 134 -21.52 10.42 -12.28
CA ILE A 134 -20.61 9.65 -11.44
C ILE A 134 -21.35 8.85 -10.35
N THR A 135 -22.41 9.42 -9.76
CA THR A 135 -23.24 8.71 -8.77
C THR A 135 -24.05 7.58 -9.43
N GLY A 136 -24.57 7.81 -10.64
CA GLY A 136 -25.31 6.81 -11.42
C GLY A 136 -24.42 5.60 -11.74
N GLU A 137 -23.20 5.85 -12.24
CA GLU A 137 -22.22 4.82 -12.56
C GLU A 137 -21.84 4.00 -11.32
N ILE A 138 -21.50 4.68 -10.21
CA ILE A 138 -21.16 4.01 -8.95
C ILE A 138 -22.31 3.14 -8.43
N ASN A 139 -23.54 3.64 -8.49
CA ASN A 139 -24.72 2.88 -8.05
C ASN A 139 -24.95 1.66 -8.93
N TYR A 140 -24.89 1.83 -10.24
CA TYR A 140 -25.03 0.72 -11.18
C TYR A 140 -23.97 -0.36 -10.92
N MET A 141 -22.70 0.01 -10.88
CA MET A 141 -21.59 -0.91 -10.64
C MET A 141 -21.70 -1.58 -9.27
N SER A 142 -22.14 -0.85 -8.24
CA SER A 142 -22.33 -1.39 -6.89
C SER A 142 -23.40 -2.48 -6.82
N THR A 143 -24.37 -2.45 -7.72
CA THR A 143 -25.42 -3.47 -7.83
C THR A 143 -25.01 -4.62 -8.73
N ASN A 144 -24.20 -4.34 -9.77
CA ASN A 144 -23.82 -5.27 -10.82
C ASN A 144 -22.34 -5.72 -10.74
N TYR A 145 -21.70 -5.55 -9.60
CA TYR A 145 -20.25 -5.81 -9.43
C TYR A 145 -19.82 -7.24 -9.76
N ASN A 146 -20.74 -8.20 -9.81
CA ASN A 146 -20.47 -9.55 -10.28
C ASN A 146 -20.08 -9.59 -11.78
N ASN A 147 -20.47 -8.60 -12.55
CA ASN A 147 -20.09 -8.46 -13.96
C ASN A 147 -18.73 -7.78 -14.08
N ALA A 148 -18.61 -6.58 -13.58
CA ALA A 148 -17.37 -5.82 -13.53
C ALA A 148 -17.39 -4.84 -12.37
N PHE A 149 -16.21 -4.48 -11.83
CA PHE A 149 -16.04 -3.35 -10.93
C PHE A 149 -14.61 -2.83 -10.95
N VAL A 150 -14.48 -1.53 -10.71
CA VAL A 150 -13.21 -0.81 -10.73
C VAL A 150 -12.93 -0.14 -9.38
N HIS A 151 -11.77 0.48 -9.24
CA HIS A 151 -11.34 1.13 -7.99
C HIS A 151 -11.96 2.49 -7.77
N ALA A 152 -12.20 3.24 -8.84
CA ALA A 152 -12.63 4.63 -8.73
C ALA A 152 -13.31 5.13 -10.00
N PHE A 153 -14.06 6.21 -9.81
CA PHE A 153 -14.65 7.00 -10.87
C PHE A 153 -14.20 8.46 -10.79
N VAL A 154 -14.06 9.09 -11.94
CA VAL A 154 -13.65 10.49 -12.07
C VAL A 154 -14.59 11.23 -13.01
N ASP A 155 -14.98 12.45 -12.63
CA ASP A 155 -15.69 13.39 -13.49
C ASP A 155 -15.09 14.81 -13.38
N LYS A 156 -15.75 15.80 -14.00
CA LYS A 156 -15.34 17.20 -13.99
C LYS A 156 -15.18 17.82 -12.60
N SER A 157 -15.79 17.25 -11.57
CA SER A 157 -15.91 17.83 -10.22
C SER A 157 -15.46 16.91 -9.10
N ARG A 158 -15.37 15.60 -9.33
CA ARG A 158 -15.15 14.60 -8.29
C ARG A 158 -14.16 13.52 -8.69
N ILE A 159 -13.48 12.99 -7.69
CA ILE A 159 -12.67 11.76 -7.73
C ILE A 159 -13.19 10.89 -6.60
N ILE A 160 -13.82 9.75 -6.91
CA ILE A 160 -14.45 8.89 -5.91
C ILE A 160 -13.84 7.50 -5.97
N GLN A 161 -13.05 7.15 -4.97
CA GLN A 161 -12.53 5.80 -4.77
C GLN A 161 -13.58 4.94 -4.08
N ILE A 162 -13.96 3.82 -4.71
CA ILE A 162 -15.00 2.90 -4.24
C ILE A 162 -14.48 1.54 -3.81
N HIS A 163 -13.22 1.22 -4.12
CA HIS A 163 -12.53 0.00 -3.69
C HIS A 163 -11.11 0.31 -3.21
N PRO A 164 -10.58 -0.42 -2.21
CA PRO A 164 -9.18 -0.29 -1.78
C PRO A 164 -8.21 -0.64 -2.92
N THR A 165 -7.28 0.25 -3.23
CA THR A 165 -6.34 0.09 -4.35
C THR A 165 -5.24 -0.94 -4.09
N GLU A 166 -5.11 -1.44 -2.89
CA GLU A 166 -4.25 -2.57 -2.50
C GLU A 166 -4.83 -3.94 -2.86
N ASN A 167 -6.09 -4.00 -3.28
CA ASN A 167 -6.75 -5.22 -3.75
C ASN A 167 -7.02 -5.13 -5.24
N GLY A 168 -7.14 -6.28 -5.91
CA GLY A 168 -7.52 -6.35 -7.31
C GLY A 168 -9.01 -6.06 -7.54
N VAL A 169 -9.36 -5.81 -8.79
CA VAL A 169 -10.72 -5.64 -9.31
C VAL A 169 -10.84 -6.42 -10.62
N TRP A 170 -12.05 -6.50 -11.19
CA TRP A 170 -12.24 -7.05 -12.52
C TRP A 170 -13.09 -6.14 -13.41
N GLY A 171 -12.47 -5.54 -14.38
CA GLY A 171 -13.04 -4.58 -15.34
C GLY A 171 -12.11 -4.37 -16.54
N ALA A 172 -11.08 -5.22 -16.72
CA ALA A 172 -10.12 -5.07 -17.83
C ALA A 172 -9.56 -6.41 -18.36
N GLY A 173 -10.32 -7.50 -18.22
CA GLY A 173 -9.88 -8.83 -18.61
C GLY A 173 -8.90 -9.47 -17.62
N GLN A 174 -8.86 -10.81 -17.65
CA GLN A 174 -8.20 -11.62 -16.62
C GLN A 174 -6.74 -11.24 -16.34
N TYR A 175 -5.99 -10.81 -17.35
CA TYR A 175 -4.58 -10.51 -17.19
C TYR A 175 -4.36 -9.14 -16.53
N ALA A 176 -5.15 -8.16 -16.90
CA ALA A 176 -5.10 -6.82 -16.32
C ALA A 176 -5.70 -6.79 -14.92
N ASN A 177 -6.77 -7.54 -14.67
CA ASN A 177 -7.44 -7.65 -13.38
C ASN A 177 -6.49 -8.09 -12.26
N ALA A 178 -5.58 -9.00 -12.56
CA ALA A 178 -4.59 -9.49 -11.60
C ALA A 178 -3.40 -8.54 -11.38
N ARG A 179 -3.32 -7.42 -12.10
CA ARG A 179 -2.12 -6.58 -12.16
C ARG A 179 -2.33 -5.11 -11.84
N PHE A 180 -3.46 -4.53 -12.27
CA PHE A 180 -3.57 -3.09 -12.40
C PHE A 180 -4.70 -2.49 -11.58
N ILE A 181 -4.49 -1.27 -11.11
CA ILE A 181 -5.56 -0.40 -10.65
C ILE A 181 -6.37 0.00 -11.87
N GLN A 182 -7.68 0.12 -11.73
CA GLN A 182 -8.60 0.46 -12.81
C GLN A 182 -9.45 1.65 -12.39
N VAL A 183 -9.58 2.64 -13.26
CA VAL A 183 -10.28 3.90 -12.97
C VAL A 183 -11.12 4.30 -14.17
N GLU A 184 -12.38 4.63 -13.94
CA GLU A 184 -13.36 5.05 -14.92
C GLU A 184 -13.47 6.56 -15.05
N LEU A 185 -13.51 7.05 -16.29
CA LEU A 185 -13.85 8.44 -16.61
C LEU A 185 -15.32 8.54 -17.01
N VAL A 186 -16.10 9.28 -16.26
CA VAL A 186 -17.48 9.58 -16.66
C VAL A 186 -17.50 10.55 -17.83
N ARG A 187 -18.26 10.23 -18.88
CA ARG A 187 -18.34 11.05 -20.11
C ARG A 187 -18.86 12.44 -19.83
N SER A 188 -18.29 13.43 -20.48
CA SER A 188 -18.60 14.84 -20.37
C SER A 188 -19.49 15.32 -21.51
N LYS A 189 -20.25 16.38 -21.29
CA LYS A 189 -21.18 16.95 -22.29
C LYS A 189 -20.59 18.13 -23.05
N THR A 190 -19.59 18.78 -22.51
CA THR A 190 -18.93 19.95 -23.10
C THR A 190 -17.41 19.79 -23.05
N PHE A 191 -16.72 20.55 -23.89
CA PHE A 191 -15.24 20.56 -23.89
C PHE A 191 -14.66 21.04 -22.56
N ASP A 192 -15.24 22.05 -21.91
CA ASP A 192 -14.79 22.51 -20.59
C ASP A 192 -14.93 21.41 -19.52
N GLU A 193 -16.06 20.70 -19.51
CA GLU A 193 -16.26 19.57 -18.63
C GLU A 193 -15.26 18.45 -18.89
N PHE A 194 -15.01 18.13 -20.16
CA PHE A 194 -14.00 17.15 -20.54
C PHE A 194 -12.61 17.54 -20.02
N ALA A 195 -12.18 18.79 -20.27
CA ALA A 195 -10.87 19.27 -19.82
C ALA A 195 -10.74 19.21 -18.28
N ARG A 196 -11.81 19.53 -17.52
CA ARG A 196 -11.82 19.39 -16.05
C ARG A 196 -11.74 17.93 -15.62
N SER A 197 -12.49 17.05 -16.27
CA SER A 197 -12.46 15.61 -16.01
C SER A 197 -11.07 15.03 -16.28
N ILE A 198 -10.42 15.40 -17.39
CA ILE A 198 -9.06 15.03 -17.74
C ILE A 198 -8.05 15.54 -16.71
N ASN A 199 -8.21 16.79 -16.23
CA ASN A 199 -7.35 17.35 -15.20
C ASN A 199 -7.43 16.55 -13.88
N ASN A 200 -8.64 16.18 -13.45
CA ASN A 200 -8.87 15.34 -12.26
C ASN A 200 -8.31 13.94 -12.46
N TYR A 201 -8.54 13.35 -13.62
CA TYR A 201 -8.11 12.00 -13.92
C TYR A 201 -6.58 11.88 -13.97
N ALA A 202 -5.92 12.80 -14.66
CA ALA A 202 -4.45 12.83 -14.71
C ALA A 202 -3.84 13.03 -13.31
N TYR A 203 -4.44 13.87 -12.48
CA TYR A 203 -4.02 14.03 -11.09
C TYR A 203 -4.19 12.74 -10.28
N TYR A 204 -5.34 12.08 -10.39
CA TYR A 204 -5.59 10.84 -9.64
C TYR A 204 -4.68 9.71 -10.10
N ALA A 205 -4.46 9.56 -11.40
CA ALA A 205 -3.50 8.59 -11.93
C ALA A 205 -2.07 8.86 -11.43
N ALA A 206 -1.62 10.12 -11.46
CA ALA A 206 -0.34 10.53 -10.92
C ALA A 206 -0.21 10.23 -9.42
N TYR A 207 -1.25 10.53 -8.63
CA TYR A 207 -1.33 10.24 -7.20
C TYR A 207 -1.20 8.73 -6.92
N LEU A 208 -1.88 7.88 -7.69
CA LEU A 208 -1.82 6.43 -7.53
C LEU A 208 -0.44 5.88 -7.90
N LEU A 209 0.15 6.34 -9.01
CA LEU A 209 1.51 5.94 -9.40
C LEU A 209 2.53 6.33 -8.32
N ASP A 210 2.44 7.53 -7.78
CA ASP A 210 3.30 8.00 -6.70
C ASP A 210 3.10 7.17 -5.41
N GLN A 211 1.85 6.90 -5.03
CA GLN A 211 1.51 6.07 -3.87
C GLN A 211 2.18 4.68 -3.91
N TYR A 212 2.27 4.08 -5.09
CA TYR A 212 2.87 2.76 -5.29
C TYR A 212 4.33 2.81 -5.76
N ASN A 213 4.90 4.01 -5.88
CA ASN A 213 6.27 4.24 -6.36
C ASN A 213 6.51 3.64 -7.74
N LEU A 214 5.57 3.85 -8.62
CA LEU A 214 5.61 3.47 -10.02
C LEU A 214 5.98 4.69 -10.87
N PRO A 215 6.85 4.58 -11.86
CA PRO A 215 7.12 5.68 -12.79
C PRO A 215 5.89 5.95 -13.66
N VAL A 216 5.86 7.10 -14.33
CA VAL A 216 4.91 7.36 -15.41
C VAL A 216 5.51 6.84 -16.71
N ASP A 217 5.00 5.72 -17.18
CA ASP A 217 5.47 5.05 -18.38
C ASP A 217 4.26 4.51 -19.17
N SER A 218 4.19 4.89 -20.45
CA SER A 218 3.03 4.59 -21.30
C SER A 218 3.15 3.21 -21.94
N ALA A 219 2.24 2.32 -21.59
CA ALA A 219 2.12 1.02 -22.25
C ALA A 219 1.29 1.06 -23.55
N HIS A 220 0.74 2.22 -23.91
CA HIS A 220 -0.22 2.32 -25.01
C HIS A 220 0.35 1.92 -26.37
N SER A 221 1.63 2.14 -26.62
CA SER A 221 2.24 1.90 -27.93
C SER A 221 2.98 0.58 -28.05
N ASP A 222 3.46 -0.01 -26.95
CA ASP A 222 4.37 -1.17 -26.97
C ASP A 222 4.00 -2.29 -25.97
N GLY A 223 2.94 -2.08 -25.19
CA GLY A 223 2.51 -3.05 -24.18
C GLY A 223 3.44 -3.16 -22.97
N LYS A 224 4.28 -2.14 -22.74
CA LYS A 224 5.21 -2.09 -21.59
C LYS A 224 5.04 -0.77 -20.85
N GLY A 225 5.00 -0.83 -19.54
CA GLY A 225 4.86 0.37 -18.73
C GLY A 225 3.80 0.27 -17.63
N THR A 226 3.46 1.42 -17.07
CA THR A 226 2.62 1.53 -15.88
C THR A 226 1.28 2.24 -16.15
N VAL A 227 1.12 2.90 -17.29
CA VAL A 227 -0.11 3.59 -17.70
C VAL A 227 -0.66 2.93 -18.95
N TRP A 228 -1.72 2.19 -18.79
CA TRP A 228 -2.37 1.41 -19.83
C TRP A 228 -3.69 2.06 -20.24
N SER A 229 -4.01 2.06 -21.53
CA SER A 229 -5.41 2.17 -21.96
C SER A 229 -6.03 0.79 -21.98
N HIS A 230 -7.36 0.67 -21.90
CA HIS A 230 -8.02 -0.61 -22.10
C HIS A 230 -7.75 -1.16 -23.51
N ASP A 231 -7.66 -0.29 -24.51
CA ASP A 231 -7.19 -0.64 -25.86
C ASP A 231 -5.80 -1.32 -25.86
N ALA A 232 -4.86 -0.82 -25.07
CA ALA A 232 -3.54 -1.46 -24.96
C ALA A 232 -3.62 -2.82 -24.26
N VAL A 233 -4.50 -2.99 -23.28
CA VAL A 233 -4.76 -4.29 -22.66
C VAL A 233 -5.27 -5.26 -23.73
N THR A 234 -6.25 -4.88 -24.52
CA THR A 234 -6.78 -5.69 -25.63
C THR A 234 -5.69 -6.11 -26.60
N ARG A 235 -4.85 -5.17 -27.05
CA ARG A 235 -3.82 -5.42 -28.07
C ARG A 235 -2.65 -6.27 -27.56
N TYR A 236 -2.22 -6.07 -26.32
CA TYR A 236 -0.95 -6.64 -25.83
C TYR A 236 -1.10 -7.71 -24.77
N LEU A 237 -2.17 -7.69 -23.98
CA LEU A 237 -2.40 -8.68 -22.95
C LEU A 237 -3.54 -9.66 -23.32
N GLY A 238 -4.57 -9.16 -23.99
CA GLY A 238 -5.76 -9.96 -24.31
C GLY A 238 -6.67 -10.18 -23.09
N GLY A 239 -7.65 -11.05 -23.24
CA GLY A 239 -8.64 -11.35 -22.21
C GLY A 239 -9.77 -10.34 -22.15
N THR A 240 -9.81 -9.36 -23.03
CA THR A 240 -10.84 -8.35 -23.24
C THR A 240 -10.85 -7.92 -24.70
N THR A 241 -11.92 -7.27 -25.15
CA THR A 241 -12.04 -6.70 -26.51
C THR A 241 -12.26 -5.19 -26.50
N HIS A 242 -12.28 -4.58 -25.34
CA HIS A 242 -12.55 -3.16 -25.16
C HIS A 242 -11.40 -2.29 -25.65
N THR A 243 -11.73 -1.09 -26.15
CA THR A 243 -10.78 -0.16 -26.79
C THR A 243 -10.81 1.25 -26.22
N ASP A 244 -11.55 1.44 -25.12
CA ASP A 244 -11.61 2.71 -24.40
C ASP A 244 -10.22 3.10 -23.81
N PRO A 245 -9.96 4.36 -23.53
CA PRO A 245 -10.78 5.55 -23.82
C PRO A 245 -10.46 6.21 -25.16
N VAL A 246 -9.77 5.49 -26.10
CA VAL A 246 -9.12 6.08 -27.27
C VAL A 246 -10.12 6.82 -28.18
N ALA A 247 -11.22 6.16 -28.54
CA ALA A 247 -12.23 6.75 -29.38
C ALA A 247 -12.90 7.97 -28.74
N TYR A 248 -13.19 7.89 -27.46
CA TYR A 248 -13.78 8.99 -26.70
C TYR A 248 -12.83 10.19 -26.59
N PHE A 249 -11.56 9.98 -26.33
CA PHE A 249 -10.57 11.05 -26.30
C PHE A 249 -10.45 11.74 -27.67
N ASN A 250 -10.44 10.96 -28.75
CA ASN A 250 -10.36 11.50 -30.10
C ASN A 250 -11.55 12.40 -30.46
N GLN A 251 -12.75 12.17 -29.94
CA GLN A 251 -13.92 13.06 -30.14
C GLN A 251 -13.64 14.50 -29.68
N TRP A 252 -12.76 14.67 -28.70
CA TRP A 252 -12.36 15.96 -28.14
C TRP A 252 -11.05 16.50 -28.72
N GLY A 253 -10.52 15.87 -29.77
CA GLY A 253 -9.20 16.22 -30.31
C GLY A 253 -8.03 15.88 -29.37
N TYR A 254 -8.24 14.97 -28.44
CA TYR A 254 -7.27 14.53 -27.44
C TYR A 254 -6.78 13.13 -27.74
N ASN A 255 -5.53 12.82 -27.42
CA ASN A 255 -4.99 11.48 -27.58
C ASN A 255 -4.36 10.95 -26.28
N PHE A 256 -4.14 9.66 -26.24
CA PHE A 256 -3.62 9.00 -25.04
C PHE A 256 -2.22 9.49 -24.64
N ASN A 257 -1.35 9.82 -25.60
CA ASN A 257 -0.01 10.34 -25.31
C ASN A 257 -0.06 11.72 -24.64
N ASN A 258 -0.99 12.59 -25.06
CA ASN A 258 -1.22 13.87 -24.40
C ASN A 258 -1.71 13.67 -22.95
N PHE A 259 -2.56 12.67 -22.73
CA PHE A 259 -3.01 12.32 -21.38
C PHE A 259 -1.84 11.84 -20.51
N VAL A 260 -1.00 10.93 -20.99
CA VAL A 260 0.20 10.49 -20.26
C VAL A 260 1.15 11.65 -19.97
N SER A 261 1.30 12.58 -20.92
CA SER A 261 2.10 13.80 -20.70
C SER A 261 1.54 14.64 -19.55
N LEU A 262 0.22 14.78 -19.46
CA LEU A 262 -0.42 15.49 -18.35
C LEU A 262 -0.26 14.73 -17.02
N ILE A 263 -0.39 13.40 -17.01
CA ILE A 263 -0.09 12.58 -15.83
C ILE A 263 1.34 12.84 -15.35
N ASN A 264 2.31 12.86 -16.24
CA ASN A 264 3.71 13.11 -15.89
C ASN A 264 3.93 14.52 -15.32
N GLU A 265 3.25 15.53 -15.85
CA GLU A 265 3.29 16.89 -15.28
C GLU A 265 2.74 16.90 -13.84
N LYS A 266 1.58 16.26 -13.60
CA LYS A 266 0.99 16.14 -12.27
C LYS A 266 1.87 15.33 -11.32
N TYR A 267 2.47 14.25 -11.80
CA TYR A 267 3.37 13.40 -11.02
C TYR A 267 4.61 14.18 -10.54
N LYS A 268 5.25 14.94 -11.44
CA LYS A 268 6.35 15.81 -11.07
C LYS A 268 5.94 16.89 -10.06
N ALA A 269 4.74 17.45 -10.22
CA ALA A 269 4.23 18.44 -9.28
C ALA A 269 3.97 17.85 -7.87
N ILE A 270 3.54 16.60 -7.79
CA ILE A 270 3.42 15.88 -6.50
C ILE A 270 4.81 15.74 -5.87
N GLN A 271 5.82 15.30 -6.62
CA GLN A 271 7.18 15.09 -6.11
C GLN A 271 7.87 16.37 -5.64
N VAL A 272 7.66 17.49 -6.33
CA VAL A 272 8.21 18.79 -5.91
C VAL A 272 7.65 19.25 -4.55
N ASN A 273 6.44 18.82 -4.21
CA ASN A 273 5.77 19.17 -2.95
C ASN A 273 6.09 18.22 -1.78
N TYR A 274 7.08 17.33 -1.94
CA TYR A 274 7.49 16.52 -0.81
C TYR A 274 8.09 17.38 0.31
N GLU A 275 7.65 17.04 1.53
CA GLU A 275 8.22 17.64 2.72
C GLU A 275 9.67 17.15 2.91
N LYS A 276 10.56 18.07 3.29
CA LYS A 276 11.94 17.72 3.66
C LYS A 276 11.98 17.32 5.12
N ILE A 277 12.85 16.38 5.45
CA ILE A 277 13.17 16.08 6.86
C ILE A 277 14.10 17.15 7.38
N GLU A 278 13.64 17.94 8.35
CA GLU A 278 14.44 19.01 9.01
C GLU A 278 15.43 18.42 9.99
N TYR A 279 15.01 17.39 10.72
CA TYR A 279 15.87 16.58 11.56
C TYR A 279 15.30 15.16 11.70
N ASP A 280 16.20 14.23 12.02
CA ASP A 280 15.91 12.84 12.35
C ASP A 280 16.94 12.39 13.39
N LYS A 281 16.50 12.13 14.61
CA LYS A 281 17.34 11.78 15.74
C LYS A 281 16.87 10.53 16.46
N ALA A 282 17.79 9.76 17.01
CA ALA A 282 17.47 8.66 17.89
C ALA A 282 16.88 9.18 19.21
N ILE A 283 15.82 8.55 19.67
CA ILE A 283 15.23 8.79 20.98
C ILE A 283 14.86 7.46 21.65
N THR A 284 14.54 7.54 22.93
CA THR A 284 14.01 6.40 23.68
C THR A 284 12.74 6.86 24.39
N ALA A 285 11.62 6.26 24.02
CA ALA A 285 10.34 6.50 24.69
C ALA A 285 9.43 5.28 24.51
N TYR A 286 8.34 5.22 25.26
CA TYR A 286 7.27 4.26 25.05
C TYR A 286 5.94 4.98 24.93
N SER A 287 5.15 4.57 23.96
CA SER A 287 3.85 5.14 23.63
C SER A 287 2.81 4.06 23.36
N ARG A 288 1.55 4.46 23.36
CA ARG A 288 0.40 3.66 22.88
C ARG A 288 -0.39 4.43 21.86
N VAL A 289 -1.11 3.73 21.03
CA VAL A 289 -2.03 4.37 20.07
C VAL A 289 -3.12 5.12 20.82
N LYS A 290 -3.21 6.43 20.56
CA LYS A 290 -4.26 7.32 21.05
C LYS A 290 -5.42 7.38 20.08
N THR A 291 -5.13 7.59 18.81
CA THR A 291 -6.12 7.73 17.74
C THR A 291 -5.74 6.85 16.57
N ALA A 292 -6.41 5.72 16.42
CA ALA A 292 -6.15 4.77 15.34
C ALA A 292 -6.82 5.18 14.02
N THR A 293 -8.05 5.69 14.08
CA THR A 293 -8.86 6.04 12.91
C THR A 293 -8.21 7.13 12.09
N GLY A 294 -8.08 6.89 10.79
CA GLY A 294 -7.48 7.84 9.85
C GLY A 294 -5.95 7.93 9.90
N ASN A 295 -5.30 7.21 10.82
CA ASN A 295 -3.85 7.19 10.95
C ASN A 295 -3.24 5.90 10.41
N SER A 296 -2.07 6.03 9.80
CA SER A 296 -1.36 4.95 9.14
C SER A 296 0.11 4.95 9.52
N VAL A 297 0.75 3.80 9.36
CA VAL A 297 2.18 3.61 9.54
C VAL A 297 2.87 3.65 8.18
N TRP A 298 4.00 4.31 8.10
CA TRP A 298 4.73 4.61 6.87
C TRP A 298 6.18 4.13 6.95
N THR A 299 6.80 3.84 5.81
CA THR A 299 8.24 3.48 5.75
C THR A 299 9.17 4.65 6.09
N LYS A 300 8.72 5.87 5.82
CA LYS A 300 9.32 7.17 6.14
C LYS A 300 8.20 8.10 6.62
N PRO A 301 8.48 9.27 7.23
CA PRO A 301 7.46 10.29 7.46
C PRO A 301 6.60 10.52 6.22
N ASN A 302 5.29 10.49 6.36
CA ASN A 302 4.38 10.68 5.23
C ASN A 302 4.62 12.04 4.56
N LYS A 303 4.36 12.14 3.26
CA LYS A 303 4.67 13.28 2.39
C LYS A 303 6.16 13.54 2.18
N THR A 304 7.07 12.70 2.65
CA THR A 304 8.48 12.76 2.23
C THR A 304 8.70 11.84 1.03
N GLU A 305 9.70 12.15 0.23
CA GLU A 305 10.02 11.37 -0.97
C GLU A 305 10.21 9.88 -0.66
N GLY A 306 9.51 9.03 -1.38
CA GLY A 306 9.56 7.57 -1.24
C GLY A 306 8.92 7.02 0.05
N ALA A 307 8.09 7.80 0.75
CA ALA A 307 7.27 7.29 1.85
C ALA A 307 6.20 6.32 1.30
N LYS A 308 6.12 5.13 1.89
CA LYS A 308 5.14 4.09 1.50
C LYS A 308 4.29 3.71 2.70
N LEU A 309 3.03 3.44 2.44
CA LEU A 309 2.13 2.86 3.43
C LEU A 309 2.63 1.48 3.87
N VAL A 310 2.68 1.23 5.17
CA VAL A 310 3.01 -0.07 5.76
C VAL A 310 1.75 -0.78 6.20
N ASN A 311 1.01 -0.17 7.14
CA ASN A 311 -0.22 -0.72 7.72
C ASN A 311 -1.10 0.41 8.27
N PRO A 312 -2.41 0.18 8.44
CA PRO A 312 -3.23 1.02 9.30
C PRO A 312 -2.69 1.01 10.74
N LEU A 313 -2.71 2.15 11.42
CA LEU A 313 -2.23 2.24 12.81
C LEU A 313 -3.06 1.39 13.79
N SER A 314 -4.31 1.09 13.45
CA SER A 314 -5.19 0.20 14.22
C SER A 314 -4.61 -1.19 14.48
N SER A 315 -3.73 -1.68 13.61
CA SER A 315 -3.02 -2.96 13.77
C SER A 315 -2.12 -3.02 15.01
N TYR A 316 -1.87 -1.87 15.61
CA TYR A 316 -0.99 -1.72 16.78
C TYR A 316 -1.74 -1.22 18.02
N SER A 317 -3.07 -1.13 17.98
CA SER A 317 -3.89 -0.77 19.14
C SER A 317 -3.66 -1.74 20.31
N GLY A 318 -3.57 -1.22 21.51
CA GLY A 318 -3.32 -1.99 22.74
C GLY A 318 -1.89 -2.51 22.93
N LYS A 319 -0.99 -2.25 21.98
CA LYS A 319 0.42 -2.67 22.06
C LYS A 319 1.29 -1.56 22.65
N ASN A 320 2.36 -1.95 23.37
CA ASN A 320 3.43 -1.03 23.74
C ASN A 320 4.29 -0.75 22.50
N LEU A 321 4.40 0.53 22.13
CA LEU A 321 5.20 1.01 21.03
C LEU A 321 6.48 1.62 21.60
N ARG A 322 7.63 0.96 21.37
CA ARG A 322 8.92 1.56 21.72
C ARG A 322 9.31 2.54 20.62
N ILE A 323 9.37 3.81 20.95
CA ILE A 323 9.80 4.87 20.04
C ILE A 323 11.32 4.86 19.97
N ILE A 324 11.87 4.78 18.79
CA ILE A 324 13.31 4.67 18.55
C ILE A 324 13.91 5.85 17.81
N ARG A 325 13.10 6.62 17.09
CA ARG A 325 13.52 7.85 16.40
C ARG A 325 12.39 8.87 16.42
N GLU A 326 12.79 10.13 16.35
CA GLU A 326 11.92 11.29 16.15
C GLU A 326 12.42 12.06 14.92
N ALA A 327 11.53 12.41 14.02
CA ALA A 327 11.82 13.27 12.89
C ALA A 327 10.81 14.43 12.84
N LYS A 328 11.23 15.57 12.33
CA LYS A 328 10.34 16.68 11.98
C LYS A 328 10.45 16.96 10.51
N THR A 329 9.31 17.13 9.86
CA THR A 329 9.25 17.50 8.45
C THR A 329 9.04 19.01 8.30
N SER A 330 9.38 19.54 7.10
CA SER A 330 9.21 20.97 6.79
C SER A 330 7.77 21.47 6.86
N GLY A 331 6.80 20.56 6.82
CA GLY A 331 5.39 20.83 7.11
C GLY A 331 5.09 20.99 8.61
N GLY A 332 6.11 20.90 9.48
CA GLY A 332 5.99 21.08 10.92
C GLY A 332 5.51 19.85 11.70
N THR A 333 5.23 18.74 11.03
CA THR A 333 4.77 17.51 11.69
C THR A 333 5.93 16.77 12.36
N ILE A 334 5.72 16.34 13.59
CA ILE A 334 6.63 15.45 14.32
C ILE A 334 6.20 14.01 14.06
N TRP A 335 7.15 13.18 13.67
CA TRP A 335 6.98 11.77 13.35
C TRP A 335 7.79 10.92 14.31
N TYR A 336 7.21 9.80 14.73
CA TYR A 336 7.89 8.79 15.53
C TYR A 336 8.07 7.49 14.77
N GLN A 337 9.31 7.00 14.71
CA GLN A 337 9.57 5.62 14.30
C GLN A 337 9.48 4.73 15.53
N PHE A 338 8.75 3.63 15.40
CA PHE A 338 8.53 2.74 16.52
C PHE A 338 8.84 1.29 16.19
N SER A 339 9.09 0.52 17.25
CA SER A 339 9.21 -0.94 17.20
C SER A 339 8.19 -1.60 18.15
N VAL A 340 7.84 -2.84 17.83
CA VAL A 340 6.99 -3.72 18.65
C VAL A 340 7.67 -5.07 18.75
N GLY A 341 7.84 -5.61 19.96
CA GLY A 341 8.53 -6.88 20.17
C GLY A 341 9.94 -6.92 19.59
N GLY A 342 10.65 -5.79 19.63
CA GLY A 342 12.03 -5.67 19.09
C GLY A 342 12.11 -5.44 17.57
N LYS A 343 11.02 -5.60 16.82
CA LYS A 343 10.99 -5.38 15.36
C LYS A 343 10.60 -3.94 15.04
N THR A 344 11.44 -3.24 14.28
CA THR A 344 11.09 -1.92 13.73
C THR A 344 9.92 -2.04 12.77
N ILE A 345 8.92 -1.20 12.94
CA ILE A 345 7.68 -1.22 12.17
C ILE A 345 7.65 -0.09 11.14
N GLY A 346 7.78 1.15 11.56
CA GLY A 346 7.70 2.30 10.68
C GLY A 346 7.44 3.60 11.42
N TRP A 347 7.02 4.63 10.66
CA TRP A 347 6.80 5.97 11.12
C TRP A 347 5.30 6.28 11.24
N VAL A 348 4.94 7.03 12.27
CA VAL A 348 3.58 7.48 12.55
C VAL A 348 3.60 8.93 13.02
N ASP A 349 2.52 9.67 12.74
CA ASP A 349 2.34 11.03 13.30
C ASP A 349 2.31 10.95 14.83
N SER A 350 3.17 11.75 15.49
CA SER A 350 3.27 11.77 16.95
C SER A 350 1.95 12.10 17.66
N LYS A 351 1.07 12.87 17.01
CA LYS A 351 -0.26 13.24 17.56
C LYS A 351 -1.20 12.04 17.71
N ALA A 352 -0.96 10.97 16.96
CA ALA A 352 -1.74 9.74 17.04
C ALA A 352 -1.37 8.85 18.23
N LEU A 353 -0.35 9.25 19.01
CA LEU A 353 0.20 8.47 20.11
C LEU A 353 0.04 9.17 21.46
N ASN A 354 -0.05 8.36 22.53
CA ASN A 354 0.15 8.78 23.92
C ASN A 354 1.49 8.25 24.41
N THR A 355 2.41 9.13 24.76
CA THR A 355 3.69 8.76 25.36
C THR A 355 3.53 8.62 26.87
N PHE A 356 3.83 7.44 27.39
CA PHE A 356 3.70 7.15 28.82
C PHE A 356 5.04 6.99 29.53
N TYR A 357 6.16 6.89 28.77
CA TYR A 357 7.50 6.88 29.34
C TYR A 357 8.49 7.62 28.45
N THR A 358 9.35 8.41 29.09
CA THR A 358 10.57 9.01 28.53
C THR A 358 11.68 9.01 29.58
N PRO A 359 12.99 9.04 29.21
CA PRO A 359 14.08 9.12 30.18
C PRO A 359 14.04 10.33 31.12
N SER A 360 13.36 11.42 30.73
CA SER A 360 13.17 12.61 31.56
C SER A 360 12.30 12.37 32.81
N MET A 361 11.57 11.25 32.83
CA MET A 361 10.77 10.84 34.01
C MET A 361 11.60 10.17 35.09
N GLU A 362 12.88 9.87 34.81
CA GLU A 362 13.78 9.20 35.74
C GLU A 362 14.40 10.21 36.71
N LYS A 363 14.46 9.84 38.00
CA LYS A 363 15.13 10.61 39.06
C LYS A 363 16.31 9.81 39.59
N THR A 364 17.43 10.47 39.82
CA THR A 364 18.58 9.87 40.47
C THR A 364 18.28 9.68 41.95
N ILE A 365 18.54 8.49 42.45
CA ILE A 365 18.44 8.14 43.88
C ILE A 365 19.66 7.32 44.30
N THR A 366 19.85 7.19 45.60
CA THR A 366 20.82 6.29 46.23
C THR A 366 20.09 5.44 47.25
N GLY A 367 20.48 4.21 47.39
CA GLY A 367 19.90 3.33 48.39
C GLY A 367 20.18 1.86 48.11
N THR A 368 19.77 1.00 49.03
CA THR A 368 19.90 -0.44 48.92
C THR A 368 18.55 -1.08 49.17
N ARG A 369 18.22 -2.12 48.42
CA ARG A 369 17.05 -2.97 48.64
C ARG A 369 17.47 -4.43 48.55
N TYR A 370 16.75 -5.27 49.25
CA TYR A 370 16.95 -6.71 49.21
C TYR A 370 15.90 -7.39 48.38
N VAL A 371 16.29 -8.37 47.61
CA VAL A 371 15.35 -9.25 46.92
C VAL A 371 14.79 -10.23 47.92
N LEU A 372 13.49 -10.15 48.17
CA LEU A 372 12.79 -11.11 49.04
C LEU A 372 12.35 -12.31 48.23
N PRO A 373 12.38 -13.51 48.83
CA PRO A 373 11.79 -14.68 48.23
C PRO A 373 10.30 -14.42 47.94
N SER A 374 9.94 -14.50 46.67
CA SER A 374 8.56 -14.31 46.23
C SER A 374 8.02 -15.56 45.57
N LYS A 375 6.75 -15.85 45.78
CA LYS A 375 6.05 -16.92 45.05
C LYS A 375 5.81 -16.56 43.58
N GLN A 376 5.95 -15.29 43.22
CA GLN A 376 5.78 -14.79 41.85
C GLN A 376 7.16 -14.53 41.20
N THR A 377 7.28 -14.87 39.93
CA THR A 377 8.44 -14.55 39.15
C THR A 377 8.39 -13.08 38.75
N VAL A 378 9.13 -12.23 39.48
CA VAL A 378 9.29 -10.83 39.11
C VAL A 378 10.48 -10.74 38.15
N HIS A 379 10.28 -10.07 37.03
CA HIS A 379 11.31 -9.86 36.01
C HIS A 379 11.96 -8.47 36.17
N TYR A 380 13.17 -8.35 35.65
CA TYR A 380 13.85 -7.07 35.50
C TYR A 380 14.04 -6.76 34.01
N TYR A 381 14.04 -5.46 33.68
CA TYR A 381 13.91 -4.99 32.30
C TYR A 381 15.01 -3.98 31.97
N GLY A 382 15.25 -3.77 30.68
CA GLY A 382 16.19 -2.76 30.22
C GLY A 382 15.71 -1.31 30.43
N LEU A 383 14.40 -1.09 30.53
CA LEU A 383 13.74 0.19 30.79
C LEU A 383 12.56 -0.05 31.77
N PRO A 384 12.03 0.98 32.43
CA PRO A 384 10.95 0.84 33.41
C PRO A 384 9.58 0.59 32.75
N VAL A 385 9.53 -0.40 31.88
CA VAL A 385 8.35 -0.81 31.12
C VAL A 385 8.37 -2.32 30.97
N GLU A 386 7.23 -2.97 31.18
CA GLU A 386 7.06 -4.40 30.89
C GLU A 386 6.94 -4.60 29.37
N ASP A 387 8.00 -5.08 28.76
CA ASP A 387 8.06 -5.43 27.36
C ASP A 387 9.00 -6.63 27.19
N SER A 388 8.54 -7.68 26.54
CA SER A 388 9.30 -8.90 26.29
C SER A 388 10.59 -8.65 25.52
N ALA A 389 10.65 -7.61 24.68
CA ALA A 389 11.83 -7.25 23.92
C ALA A 389 13.00 -6.70 24.78
N ILE A 390 12.69 -6.27 26.00
CA ILE A 390 13.69 -5.72 26.94
C ILE A 390 13.70 -6.48 28.29
N ASP A 391 12.98 -7.59 28.36
CA ASP A 391 13.00 -8.49 29.48
C ASP A 391 14.37 -9.16 29.60
N ARG A 392 14.98 -9.06 30.78
CA ARG A 392 16.31 -9.61 31.10
C ARG A 392 16.24 -10.85 31.98
N GLY A 393 15.04 -11.27 32.36
CA GLY A 393 14.75 -12.48 33.08
C GLY A 393 14.26 -12.29 34.53
N PRO A 394 14.13 -13.39 35.27
CA PRO A 394 13.55 -13.35 36.60
C PRO A 394 14.53 -12.82 37.65
N LEU A 395 14.01 -11.97 38.53
CA LEU A 395 14.75 -11.39 39.66
C LEU A 395 15.08 -12.42 40.76
N SER A 396 14.39 -13.56 40.76
CA SER A 396 14.62 -14.66 41.72
C SER A 396 16.05 -15.16 41.77
N LYS A 397 16.84 -14.96 40.72
CA LYS A 397 18.29 -15.27 40.69
C LYS A 397 19.11 -14.49 41.71
N PHE A 398 18.58 -13.41 42.25
CA PHE A 398 19.23 -12.48 43.19
C PHE A 398 18.59 -12.54 44.58
N ASN A 399 17.80 -13.56 44.90
CA ASN A 399 17.16 -13.71 46.20
C ASN A 399 18.17 -13.58 47.36
N GLY A 400 17.83 -12.76 48.37
CA GLY A 400 18.68 -12.46 49.49
C GLY A 400 19.86 -11.51 49.24
N GLN A 401 20.07 -11.10 47.98
CA GLN A 401 21.14 -10.18 47.63
C GLN A 401 20.74 -8.72 47.88
N ALA A 402 21.72 -7.93 48.31
CA ALA A 402 21.57 -6.49 48.44
C ALA A 402 21.77 -5.83 47.07
N LEU A 403 20.75 -5.12 46.59
CA LEU A 403 20.76 -4.43 45.30
C LEU A 403 20.94 -2.93 45.49
N THR A 404 21.91 -2.32 44.84
CA THR A 404 22.17 -0.89 44.89
C THR A 404 21.27 -0.16 43.90
N LEU A 405 20.49 0.77 44.39
CA LEU A 405 19.62 1.60 43.56
C LEU A 405 20.37 2.80 42.99
N GLN A 406 20.04 3.16 41.75
CA GLN A 406 20.64 4.30 41.04
C GLN A 406 19.62 5.35 40.58
N ARG A 407 18.43 4.90 40.20
CA ARG A 407 17.34 5.76 39.72
C ARG A 407 15.98 5.20 40.16
N GLU A 408 14.99 6.06 40.13
CA GLU A 408 13.58 5.70 40.19
C GLU A 408 12.79 6.37 39.08
N ALA A 409 11.65 5.79 38.73
CA ALA A 409 10.68 6.38 37.83
C ALA A 409 9.28 5.89 38.22
N THR A 410 8.28 6.76 38.13
CA THR A 410 6.87 6.38 38.28
C THR A 410 6.24 6.37 36.91
N ILE A 411 5.84 5.19 36.43
CA ILE A 411 5.27 4.98 35.09
C ILE A 411 3.85 4.45 35.26
N GLU A 412 2.86 5.20 34.76
CA GLU A 412 1.43 4.87 34.90
C GLU A 412 1.03 4.53 36.35
N GLY A 413 1.55 5.27 37.31
CA GLY A 413 1.31 5.07 38.74
C GLY A 413 2.14 3.98 39.40
N GLN A 414 2.89 3.21 38.64
CA GLN A 414 3.77 2.15 39.15
C GLN A 414 5.19 2.72 39.37
N LEU A 415 5.73 2.57 40.60
CA LEU A 415 7.11 2.90 40.92
C LEU A 415 8.05 1.82 40.42
N TRP A 416 9.17 2.25 39.83
CA TRP A 416 10.26 1.42 39.34
C TRP A 416 11.57 1.86 39.91
N TYR A 417 12.46 0.91 40.19
CA TYR A 417 13.84 1.17 40.59
C TYR A 417 14.82 0.65 39.56
N ARG A 418 15.80 1.47 39.16
CA ARG A 418 16.97 1.02 38.42
C ARG A 418 18.02 0.54 39.39
N VAL A 419 18.36 -0.71 39.27
CA VAL A 419 19.41 -1.39 40.03
C VAL A 419 20.70 -1.34 39.24
N LYS A 420 21.80 -1.02 39.94
CA LYS A 420 23.15 -0.99 39.37
C LYS A 420 23.47 -2.31 38.67
N ASP A 421 24.02 -2.25 37.47
CA ASP A 421 24.47 -3.38 36.63
C ASP A 421 23.39 -4.41 36.27
N LEU A 422 22.16 -4.21 36.69
CA LEU A 422 21.05 -5.13 36.45
C LEU A 422 20.04 -4.54 35.47
N GLY A 423 19.34 -3.51 35.83
CA GLY A 423 18.25 -2.92 35.08
C GLY A 423 17.12 -2.39 35.96
N TRP A 424 15.90 -2.34 35.41
CA TRP A 424 14.74 -1.80 36.09
C TRP A 424 13.85 -2.90 36.67
N VAL A 425 13.41 -2.68 37.88
CA VAL A 425 12.56 -3.59 38.64
C VAL A 425 11.35 -2.84 39.16
N LYS A 426 10.15 -3.42 39.06
CA LYS A 426 8.98 -2.85 39.73
C LYS A 426 9.20 -2.82 41.23
N ALA A 427 8.88 -1.71 41.86
CA ALA A 427 8.72 -1.66 43.31
C ALA A 427 7.48 -2.48 43.71
N ALA A 428 7.61 -3.24 44.78
CA ALA A 428 6.51 -4.03 45.35
C ALA A 428 5.45 -3.11 45.96
#